data_905716f01cbf62ada6ecc077dfff8150
#
_entry.id   905716f01cbf62ada6ecc077dfff8150
#
_cell.length_a   1.000
_cell.length_b   1.000
_cell.length_c   1.000
_cell.angle_alpha   90.00
_cell.angle_beta   90.00
_cell.angle_gamma   90.00
#
_symmetry.space_group_name_H-M   'P 1'
#
loop_
_entity.id
_entity.type
_entity.pdbx_description
1 polymer ?
#
loop_
_entity_poly.entity_id
_entity_poly.type
_entity_poly.pdbx_seq_one_letter_code
_entity_poly.pdbx_strand_id
1 'polypeptide(L)'
;MQFNPYNLSLKDEVEIFSKQLFYALFNDVCQEKANHLKEQFSTICKGLTIENALNIWTTYQASFCEIREKLDLDAKAFEKTDPACKSLVEVYLAYPGFHAIAIYRLSHELHKMNVPILPRMMSEYAHGITGVDIHPGANIGNSFFIDHATGIVIGETTVIKNHVKIYQGVTLGGIQVKKELASTKRHPTIENNVTIYANATILGGDVVIGENSIIGANVCIMQSVPANTTVIYKSENKIINNQR
;
A
#
# COMPACT_ATOMS: atom_id res chain seq x y z
N MET A 1 29.74 -4.46 16.46
CA MET A 1 28.91 -3.48 17.19
C MET A 1 27.68 -4.19 17.70
N GLN A 2 27.37 -4.09 18.98
CA GLN A 2 26.16 -4.69 19.53
C GLN A 2 24.96 -3.86 19.03
N PHE A 3 24.02 -4.46 18.32
CA PHE A 3 22.77 -3.82 17.95
C PHE A 3 22.06 -3.36 19.24
N ASN A 4 21.77 -2.07 19.35
CA ASN A 4 20.94 -1.60 20.44
C ASN A 4 19.47 -1.70 20.00
N PRO A 5 18.73 -2.75 20.39
CA PRO A 5 17.37 -2.99 19.92
C PRO A 5 16.37 -1.94 20.42
N TYR A 6 16.81 -1.02 21.24
CA TYR A 6 15.97 0.00 21.87
C TYR A 6 16.25 1.43 21.37
N ASN A 7 16.96 1.59 20.24
CA ASN A 7 17.09 2.92 19.64
C ASN A 7 15.78 3.34 18.96
N LEU A 8 14.79 3.69 19.77
CA LEU A 8 13.44 4.05 19.29
C LEU A 8 13.40 5.39 18.54
N SER A 9 14.42 6.26 18.69
CA SER A 9 14.52 7.51 17.92
C SER A 9 14.65 7.25 16.42
N LEU A 10 15.14 6.07 16.04
CA LEU A 10 15.21 5.66 14.63
C LEU A 10 13.84 5.59 13.95
N LYS A 11 12.77 5.33 14.72
CA LYS A 11 11.40 5.38 14.21
C LYS A 11 11.06 6.79 13.72
N ASP A 12 11.35 7.80 14.51
CA ASP A 12 11.08 9.20 14.17
C ASP A 12 11.89 9.63 12.94
N GLU A 13 13.16 9.19 12.86
CA GLU A 13 14.03 9.44 11.69
C GLU A 13 13.46 8.84 10.41
N VAL A 14 12.90 7.61 10.45
CA VAL A 14 12.27 6.96 9.29
C VAL A 14 10.96 7.64 8.90
N GLU A 15 10.15 8.10 9.86
CA GLU A 15 8.93 8.87 9.59
C GLU A 15 9.26 10.18 8.86
N ILE A 16 10.25 10.94 9.34
CA ILE A 16 10.72 12.18 8.70
C ILE A 16 11.25 11.90 7.30
N PHE A 17 12.09 10.88 7.15
CA PHE A 17 12.65 10.46 5.87
C PHE A 17 11.56 10.08 4.87
N SER A 18 10.60 9.26 5.26
CA SER A 18 9.48 8.82 4.40
C SER A 18 8.65 10.00 3.90
N LYS A 19 8.37 10.96 4.77
CA LYS A 19 7.66 12.20 4.42
C LYS A 19 8.46 13.06 3.44
N GLN A 20 9.75 13.20 3.66
CA GLN A 20 10.62 14.00 2.79
C GLN A 20 10.82 13.34 1.43
N LEU A 21 10.91 12.01 1.36
CA LEU A 21 10.92 11.27 0.09
C LEU A 21 9.65 11.52 -0.73
N PHE A 22 8.47 11.44 -0.10
CA PHE A 22 7.21 11.76 -0.76
C PHE A 22 7.23 13.16 -1.37
N TYR A 23 7.68 14.17 -0.63
CA TYR A 23 7.79 15.53 -1.16
C TYR A 23 8.80 15.65 -2.29
N ALA A 24 9.91 14.93 -2.21
CA ALA A 24 10.97 14.97 -3.22
C ALA A 24 10.53 14.38 -4.56
N LEU A 25 9.58 13.45 -4.58
CA LEU A 25 9.05 12.89 -5.83
C LEU A 25 8.29 13.93 -6.68
N PHE A 26 7.65 14.91 -6.04
CA PHE A 26 6.73 15.84 -6.71
C PHE A 26 7.23 17.28 -6.76
N ASN A 27 8.26 17.62 -6.01
CA ASN A 27 8.87 18.93 -6.02
C ASN A 27 10.17 18.91 -6.85
N ASP A 28 10.51 20.04 -7.48
CA ASP A 28 11.84 20.23 -8.02
C ASP A 28 12.84 20.23 -6.87
N VAL A 29 13.56 19.11 -6.74
CA VAL A 29 14.53 18.93 -5.66
C VAL A 29 15.86 19.55 -6.09
N CYS A 30 16.27 20.64 -5.43
CA CYS A 30 17.61 21.15 -5.59
C CYS A 30 18.66 20.14 -5.09
N GLN A 31 19.90 20.24 -5.61
CA GLN A 31 20.99 19.32 -5.28
C GLN A 31 21.21 19.18 -3.76
N GLU A 32 21.01 20.26 -3.01
CA GLU A 32 21.14 20.27 -1.55
C GLU A 32 20.13 19.34 -0.86
N LYS A 33 18.85 19.38 -1.26
CA LYS A 33 17.80 18.49 -0.73
C LYS A 33 18.06 17.04 -1.10
N ALA A 34 18.55 16.77 -2.32
CA ALA A 34 18.91 15.42 -2.74
C ALA A 34 20.07 14.86 -1.91
N ASN A 35 21.08 15.67 -1.61
CA ASN A 35 22.19 15.29 -0.74
C ASN A 35 21.71 15.02 0.70
N HIS A 36 20.82 15.85 1.24
CA HIS A 36 20.26 15.67 2.57
C HIS A 36 19.50 14.33 2.71
N LEU A 37 18.67 13.98 1.73
CA LEU A 37 17.98 12.67 1.71
C LEU A 37 18.95 11.49 1.71
N LYS A 38 20.05 11.60 0.93
CA LYS A 38 21.11 10.60 0.90
C LYS A 38 21.79 10.44 2.26
N GLU A 39 22.07 11.54 2.95
CA GLU A 39 22.68 11.54 4.29
C GLU A 39 21.73 10.92 5.32
N GLN A 40 20.45 11.28 5.30
CA GLN A 40 19.42 10.67 6.16
C GLN A 40 19.32 9.16 5.92
N PHE A 41 19.24 8.73 4.66
CA PHE A 41 19.22 7.32 4.31
C PHE A 41 20.45 6.58 4.87
N SER A 42 21.64 7.17 4.70
CA SER A 42 22.89 6.59 5.21
C SER A 42 22.90 6.48 6.74
N THR A 43 22.35 7.48 7.44
CA THR A 43 22.22 7.48 8.90
C THR A 43 21.26 6.39 9.38
N ILE A 44 20.10 6.26 8.75
CA ILE A 44 19.13 5.20 9.03
C ILE A 44 19.74 3.82 8.79
N CYS A 45 20.40 3.62 7.64
CA CYS A 45 21.08 2.36 7.32
C CYS A 45 22.14 1.99 8.39
N LYS A 46 22.92 2.97 8.85
CA LYS A 46 23.89 2.76 9.93
C LYS A 46 23.19 2.37 11.23
N GLY A 47 22.08 3.01 11.57
CA GLY A 47 21.26 2.68 12.75
C GLY A 47 20.66 1.28 12.70
N LEU A 48 20.30 0.81 11.49
CA LEU A 48 19.75 -0.53 11.23
C LEU A 48 20.83 -1.58 10.90
N THR A 49 22.11 -1.24 10.94
CA THR A 49 23.23 -2.12 10.54
C THR A 49 23.12 -2.66 9.10
N ILE A 50 22.56 -1.84 8.21
CA ILE A 50 22.45 -2.16 6.78
C ILE A 50 23.75 -1.77 6.09
N GLU A 51 24.40 -2.75 5.46
CA GLU A 51 25.63 -2.55 4.72
C GLU A 51 25.37 -1.95 3.33
N ASN A 52 26.44 -1.40 2.70
CA ASN A 52 26.39 -0.88 1.32
C ASN A 52 25.35 0.23 1.06
N ALA A 53 25.03 1.03 2.05
CA ALA A 53 24.00 2.09 1.99
C ALA A 53 24.14 2.99 0.74
N LEU A 54 25.37 3.34 0.33
CA LEU A 54 25.60 4.20 -0.85
C LEU A 54 25.19 3.52 -2.17
N ASN A 55 25.47 2.24 -2.33
CA ASN A 55 25.09 1.49 -3.52
C ASN A 55 23.56 1.29 -3.56
N ILE A 56 22.95 0.98 -2.41
CA ILE A 56 21.50 0.87 -2.28
C ILE A 56 20.86 2.20 -2.65
N TRP A 57 21.33 3.32 -2.09
CA TRP A 57 20.81 4.65 -2.41
C TRP A 57 20.88 4.96 -3.91
N THR A 58 22.03 4.69 -4.56
CA THR A 58 22.20 4.96 -5.99
C THR A 58 21.17 4.22 -6.83
N THR A 59 20.96 2.93 -6.56
CA THR A 59 19.97 2.11 -7.26
C THR A 59 18.54 2.57 -6.93
N TYR A 60 18.27 2.88 -5.66
CA TYR A 60 16.97 3.37 -5.20
C TYR A 60 16.60 4.71 -5.84
N GLN A 61 17.53 5.66 -5.85
CA GLN A 61 17.32 6.97 -6.48
C GLN A 61 17.07 6.85 -8.00
N ALA A 62 17.69 5.90 -8.67
CA ALA A 62 17.44 5.64 -10.10
C ALA A 62 16.01 5.17 -10.38
N SER A 63 15.32 4.57 -9.41
CA SER A 63 13.92 4.14 -9.56
C SER A 63 12.88 5.26 -9.37
N PHE A 64 13.27 6.44 -8.92
CA PHE A 64 12.31 7.51 -8.57
C PHE A 64 11.48 8.00 -9.77
N CYS A 65 12.06 8.05 -10.97
CA CYS A 65 11.31 8.41 -12.17
C CYS A 65 10.18 7.40 -12.45
N GLU A 66 10.50 6.11 -12.40
CA GLU A 66 9.49 5.05 -12.61
C GLU A 66 8.42 5.05 -11.51
N ILE A 67 8.81 5.26 -10.25
CA ILE A 67 7.86 5.39 -9.14
C ILE A 67 6.92 6.58 -9.38
N ARG A 68 7.45 7.72 -9.80
CA ARG A 68 6.65 8.91 -10.11
C ARG A 68 5.67 8.66 -11.24
N GLU A 69 6.10 8.05 -12.34
CA GLU A 69 5.22 7.71 -13.46
C GLU A 69 4.04 6.82 -13.02
N LYS A 70 4.31 5.82 -12.17
CA LYS A 70 3.26 4.97 -11.59
C LYS A 70 2.31 5.78 -10.70
N LEU A 71 2.83 6.68 -9.89
CA LEU A 71 2.02 7.55 -9.01
C LEU A 71 1.17 8.54 -9.81
N ASP A 72 1.66 9.05 -10.94
CA ASP A 72 0.87 9.90 -11.83
C ASP A 72 -0.30 9.13 -12.45
N LEU A 73 -0.12 7.82 -12.75
CA LEU A 73 -1.20 6.95 -13.20
C LEU A 73 -2.20 6.67 -12.07
N ASP A 74 -1.72 6.47 -10.85
CA ASP A 74 -2.58 6.29 -9.69
C ASP A 74 -3.38 7.57 -9.41
N ALA A 75 -2.76 8.73 -9.38
CA ALA A 75 -3.45 10.02 -9.17
C ALA A 75 -4.56 10.27 -10.20
N LYS A 76 -4.31 9.96 -11.48
CA LYS A 76 -5.33 10.01 -12.53
C LYS A 76 -6.48 9.03 -12.29
N ALA A 77 -6.22 7.88 -11.66
CA ALA A 77 -7.28 6.94 -11.28
C ALA A 77 -8.18 7.52 -10.19
N PHE A 78 -7.62 8.27 -9.22
CA PHE A 78 -8.41 9.02 -8.22
C PHE A 78 -9.28 10.08 -8.88
N GLU A 79 -8.70 10.97 -9.67
CA GLU A 79 -9.42 12.05 -10.37
C GLU A 79 -10.56 11.52 -11.24
N LYS A 80 -10.35 10.38 -11.91
CA LYS A 80 -11.36 9.74 -12.77
C LYS A 80 -12.46 9.03 -11.98
N THR A 81 -12.14 8.50 -10.80
CA THR A 81 -13.04 7.57 -10.08
C THR A 81 -13.86 8.27 -9.00
N ASP A 82 -13.28 9.22 -8.29
CA ASP A 82 -13.99 9.96 -7.23
C ASP A 82 -14.72 11.18 -7.81
N PRO A 83 -16.08 11.18 -7.81
CA PRO A 83 -16.84 12.33 -8.29
C PRO A 83 -16.64 13.61 -7.47
N ALA A 84 -16.12 13.52 -6.24
CA ALA A 84 -15.83 14.69 -5.41
C ALA A 84 -14.46 15.33 -5.75
N CYS A 85 -13.56 14.59 -6.41
CA CYS A 85 -12.23 15.08 -6.79
C CYS A 85 -12.33 16.16 -7.87
N LYS A 86 -11.78 17.34 -7.60
CA LYS A 86 -11.84 18.49 -8.52
C LYS A 86 -10.56 18.69 -9.33
N SER A 87 -9.46 18.11 -8.91
CA SER A 87 -8.17 18.27 -9.60
C SER A 87 -7.14 17.25 -9.12
N LEU A 88 -6.14 16.98 -9.95
CA LEU A 88 -4.96 16.18 -9.56
C LEU A 88 -4.22 16.80 -8.37
N VAL A 89 -4.18 18.12 -8.26
CA VAL A 89 -3.52 18.80 -7.13
C VAL A 89 -4.18 18.41 -5.79
N GLU A 90 -5.51 18.29 -5.78
CA GLU A 90 -6.26 17.84 -4.60
C GLU A 90 -5.86 16.41 -4.20
N VAL A 91 -5.67 15.51 -5.18
CA VAL A 91 -5.22 14.14 -4.92
C VAL A 91 -3.86 14.12 -4.22
N TYR A 92 -2.89 14.86 -4.75
CA TYR A 92 -1.54 14.91 -4.18
C TYR A 92 -1.50 15.50 -2.77
N LEU A 93 -2.35 16.47 -2.47
CA LEU A 93 -2.30 17.24 -1.22
C LEU A 93 -3.21 16.69 -0.11
N ALA A 94 -4.33 16.03 -0.46
CA ALA A 94 -5.39 15.77 0.51
C ALA A 94 -5.77 14.29 0.66
N TYR A 95 -5.53 13.43 -0.33
CA TYR A 95 -6.05 12.07 -0.31
C TYR A 95 -5.16 11.10 0.49
N PRO A 96 -5.64 10.57 1.64
CA PRO A 96 -4.85 9.63 2.43
C PRO A 96 -4.57 8.32 1.70
N GLY A 97 -5.50 7.84 0.86
CA GLY A 97 -5.31 6.66 0.03
C GLY A 97 -4.16 6.81 -0.96
N PHE A 98 -4.04 7.98 -1.60
CA PHE A 98 -2.92 8.29 -2.49
C PHE A 98 -1.59 8.35 -1.73
N HIS A 99 -1.59 8.97 -0.55
CA HIS A 99 -0.39 9.03 0.28
C HIS A 99 0.08 7.64 0.72
N ALA A 100 -0.85 6.74 1.10
CA ALA A 100 -0.53 5.35 1.43
C ALA A 100 0.10 4.60 0.25
N ILE A 101 -0.47 4.77 -0.97
CA ILE A 101 0.07 4.18 -2.19
C ILE A 101 1.47 4.72 -2.48
N ALA A 102 1.70 6.02 -2.30
CA ALA A 102 2.99 6.63 -2.56
C ALA A 102 4.10 6.07 -1.65
N ILE A 103 3.85 5.99 -0.36
CA ILE A 103 4.81 5.39 0.58
C ILE A 103 4.98 3.89 0.32
N TYR A 104 3.89 3.17 -0.03
CA TYR A 104 4.00 1.77 -0.46
C TYR A 104 4.94 1.62 -1.66
N ARG A 105 4.79 2.39 -2.74
CA ARG A 105 5.66 2.28 -3.93
C ARG A 105 7.13 2.55 -3.59
N LEU A 106 7.39 3.53 -2.73
CA LEU A 106 8.74 3.82 -2.23
C LEU A 106 9.31 2.66 -1.40
N SER A 107 8.54 2.13 -0.47
CA SER A 107 8.97 1.04 0.41
C SER A 107 9.13 -0.29 -0.35
N HIS A 108 8.28 -0.53 -1.36
CA HIS A 108 8.33 -1.71 -2.21
C HIS A 108 9.65 -1.83 -2.98
N GLU A 109 10.18 -0.73 -3.52
CA GLU A 109 11.48 -0.75 -4.21
C GLU A 109 12.62 -1.14 -3.26
N LEU A 110 12.65 -0.63 -2.05
CA LEU A 110 13.63 -1.05 -1.04
C LEU A 110 13.44 -2.52 -0.63
N HIS A 111 12.19 -2.98 -0.55
CA HIS A 111 11.88 -4.39 -0.29
C HIS A 111 12.42 -5.31 -1.40
N LYS A 112 12.24 -4.94 -2.67
CA LYS A 112 12.80 -5.66 -3.83
C LYS A 112 14.33 -5.74 -3.80
N MET A 113 14.98 -4.75 -3.23
CA MET A 113 16.43 -4.72 -3.01
C MET A 113 16.86 -5.55 -1.77
N ASN A 114 15.94 -6.25 -1.12
CA ASN A 114 16.15 -7.01 0.11
C ASN A 114 16.69 -6.15 1.26
N VAL A 115 16.36 -4.88 1.31
CA VAL A 115 16.69 -4.00 2.44
C VAL A 115 15.88 -4.45 3.66
N PRO A 116 16.54 -4.86 4.77
CA PRO A 116 15.82 -5.35 5.94
C PRO A 116 15.20 -4.20 6.73
N ILE A 117 14.08 -4.45 7.41
CA ILE A 117 13.42 -3.59 8.41
C ILE A 117 12.89 -2.27 7.84
N LEU A 118 13.73 -1.46 7.17
CA LEU A 118 13.38 -0.11 6.69
C LEU A 118 12.09 -0.07 5.84
N PRO A 119 11.87 -0.96 4.83
CA PRO A 119 10.62 -0.95 4.06
C PRO A 119 9.38 -1.15 4.95
N ARG A 120 9.48 -2.02 5.97
CA ARG A 120 8.38 -2.25 6.91
C ARG A 120 8.15 -1.02 7.80
N MET A 121 9.19 -0.36 8.28
CA MET A 121 9.05 0.87 9.07
C MET A 121 8.36 1.98 8.27
N MET A 122 8.69 2.15 6.99
CA MET A 122 8.01 3.09 6.09
C MET A 122 6.52 2.74 5.91
N SER A 123 6.21 1.46 5.72
CA SER A 123 4.85 0.95 5.61
C SER A 123 4.04 1.23 6.89
N GLU A 124 4.61 0.99 8.09
CA GLU A 124 3.95 1.26 9.35
C GLU A 124 3.75 2.77 9.62
N TYR A 125 4.66 3.61 9.14
CA TYR A 125 4.44 5.06 9.14
C TYR A 125 3.18 5.43 8.33
N ALA A 126 3.09 4.94 7.09
CA ALA A 126 1.91 5.19 6.24
C ALA A 126 0.62 4.65 6.89
N HIS A 127 0.67 3.44 7.47
CA HIS A 127 -0.44 2.84 8.21
C HIS A 127 -0.89 3.74 9.36
N GLY A 128 0.04 4.24 10.17
CA GLY A 128 -0.27 5.10 11.32
C GLY A 128 -1.00 6.39 10.96
N ILE A 129 -0.71 6.99 9.80
CA ILE A 129 -1.29 8.29 9.40
C ILE A 129 -2.50 8.18 8.46
N THR A 130 -2.70 7.03 7.79
CA THR A 130 -3.76 6.84 6.79
C THR A 130 -4.79 5.77 7.18
N GLY A 131 -4.44 4.89 8.11
CA GLY A 131 -5.24 3.71 8.43
C GLY A 131 -5.17 2.60 7.37
N VAL A 132 -4.20 2.65 6.44
CA VAL A 132 -4.01 1.67 5.36
C VAL A 132 -2.74 0.86 5.61
N ASP A 133 -2.88 -0.42 5.91
CA ASP A 133 -1.75 -1.36 6.05
C ASP A 133 -1.47 -2.04 4.70
N ILE A 134 -0.46 -1.57 3.97
CA ILE A 134 0.04 -2.23 2.76
C ILE A 134 1.41 -2.81 3.07
N HIS A 135 1.54 -4.14 3.07
CA HIS A 135 2.85 -4.76 3.24
C HIS A 135 3.77 -4.43 2.04
N PRO A 136 5.02 -4.02 2.25
CA PRO A 136 5.93 -3.63 1.15
C PRO A 136 6.24 -4.77 0.17
N GLY A 137 5.99 -6.02 0.54
CA GLY A 137 6.12 -7.19 -0.32
C GLY A 137 4.93 -7.42 -1.28
N ALA A 138 3.81 -6.76 -1.09
CA ALA A 138 2.68 -6.84 -2.02
C ALA A 138 3.09 -6.38 -3.42
N ASN A 139 2.50 -6.96 -4.46
CA ASN A 139 2.75 -6.57 -5.85
C ASN A 139 1.53 -5.87 -6.42
N ILE A 140 1.62 -4.56 -6.62
CA ILE A 140 0.49 -3.71 -7.04
C ILE A 140 0.80 -3.05 -8.39
N GLY A 141 -0.09 -3.28 -9.36
CA GLY A 141 -0.03 -2.74 -10.71
C GLY A 141 -0.29 -1.22 -10.76
N ASN A 142 -0.59 -0.73 -11.96
CA ASN A 142 -0.80 0.68 -12.24
C ASN A 142 -2.26 1.11 -12.07
N SER A 143 -2.49 2.40 -11.91
CA SER A 143 -3.83 3.00 -11.78
C SER A 143 -4.62 2.39 -10.62
N PHE A 144 -3.94 2.18 -9.50
CA PHE A 144 -4.54 1.66 -8.28
C PHE A 144 -5.25 2.78 -7.51
N PHE A 145 -6.48 2.51 -7.08
CA PHE A 145 -7.32 3.47 -6.39
C PHE A 145 -7.76 2.94 -5.03
N ILE A 146 -7.60 3.77 -4.00
CA ILE A 146 -8.09 3.51 -2.63
C ILE A 146 -9.01 4.66 -2.21
N ASP A 147 -10.29 4.35 -1.99
CA ASP A 147 -11.24 5.33 -1.49
C ASP A 147 -11.38 5.28 0.03
N HIS A 148 -11.51 6.45 0.65
CA HIS A 148 -11.64 6.67 2.10
C HIS A 148 -10.48 6.11 2.97
N ALA A 149 -9.71 5.20 2.48
CA ALA A 149 -8.49 4.62 3.03
C ALA A 149 -8.64 3.76 4.29
N THR A 150 -9.30 4.22 5.34
CA THR A 150 -9.30 3.65 6.70
C THR A 150 -9.63 2.15 6.75
N GLY A 151 -8.80 1.38 7.47
CA GLY A 151 -9.04 -0.03 7.80
C GLY A 151 -8.72 -1.03 6.68
N ILE A 152 -8.02 -0.61 5.63
CA ILE A 152 -7.57 -1.51 4.56
C ILE A 152 -6.34 -2.29 5.02
N VAL A 153 -6.32 -3.60 4.71
CA VAL A 153 -5.17 -4.48 4.95
C VAL A 153 -4.81 -5.22 3.65
N ILE A 154 -3.60 -5.04 3.17
CA ILE A 154 -3.05 -5.73 1.98
C ILE A 154 -1.81 -6.52 2.40
N GLY A 155 -1.95 -7.85 2.46
CA GLY A 155 -0.91 -8.75 2.95
C GLY A 155 0.26 -8.93 1.97
N GLU A 156 1.39 -9.40 2.47
CA GLU A 156 2.71 -9.48 1.83
C GLU A 156 2.73 -10.12 0.44
N THR A 157 2.02 -11.23 0.26
CA THR A 157 2.05 -11.97 -1.02
C THR A 157 0.84 -11.68 -1.90
N THR A 158 0.10 -10.59 -1.61
CA THR A 158 -1.01 -10.13 -2.45
C THR A 158 -0.51 -9.70 -3.81
N VAL A 159 -1.24 -10.07 -4.86
CA VAL A 159 -1.03 -9.57 -6.22
C VAL A 159 -2.26 -8.79 -6.64
N ILE A 160 -2.08 -7.52 -6.96
CA ILE A 160 -3.12 -6.64 -7.49
C ILE A 160 -2.68 -6.20 -8.88
N LYS A 161 -3.50 -6.44 -9.90
CA LYS A 161 -3.23 -6.04 -11.28
C LYS A 161 -3.61 -4.58 -11.51
N ASN A 162 -3.77 -4.18 -12.77
CA ASN A 162 -4.01 -2.79 -13.13
C ASN A 162 -5.48 -2.38 -12.96
N HIS A 163 -5.71 -1.08 -12.71
CA HIS A 163 -7.04 -0.46 -12.64
C HIS A 163 -7.96 -1.04 -11.56
N VAL A 164 -7.39 -1.56 -10.48
CA VAL A 164 -8.16 -2.08 -9.35
C VAL A 164 -8.57 -0.95 -8.43
N LYS A 165 -9.81 -1.04 -7.91
CA LYS A 165 -10.40 -0.07 -6.99
C LYS A 165 -10.77 -0.76 -5.68
N ILE A 166 -10.34 -0.19 -4.56
CA ILE A 166 -10.58 -0.73 -3.23
C ILE A 166 -11.17 0.36 -2.33
N TYR A 167 -12.21 0.02 -1.61
CA TYR A 167 -12.87 0.90 -0.64
C TYR A 167 -12.45 0.57 0.79
N GLN A 168 -12.78 1.46 1.73
CA GLN A 168 -12.40 1.33 3.13
C GLN A 168 -12.75 -0.04 3.74
N GLY A 169 -11.95 -0.49 4.71
CA GLY A 169 -12.19 -1.72 5.47
C GLY A 169 -11.93 -3.02 4.72
N VAL A 170 -11.45 -2.97 3.47
CA VAL A 170 -11.15 -4.18 2.68
C VAL A 170 -9.93 -4.90 3.25
N THR A 171 -10.03 -6.21 3.38
CA THR A 171 -8.93 -7.08 3.81
C THR A 171 -8.56 -8.08 2.71
N LEU A 172 -7.32 -8.03 2.24
CA LEU A 172 -6.70 -9.03 1.38
C LEU A 172 -5.70 -9.85 2.20
N GLY A 173 -6.18 -10.94 2.81
CA GLY A 173 -5.51 -11.65 3.90
C GLY A 173 -5.20 -13.12 3.62
N GLY A 174 -4.49 -13.75 4.56
CA GLY A 174 -4.26 -15.20 4.59
C GLY A 174 -5.29 -15.92 5.46
N ILE A 175 -5.61 -17.17 5.13
CA ILE A 175 -6.52 -18.01 5.94
C ILE A 175 -5.81 -18.49 7.21
N GLN A 176 -4.53 -18.87 7.11
CA GLN A 176 -3.74 -19.36 8.23
C GLN A 176 -2.40 -18.61 8.30
N VAL A 177 -2.07 -18.15 9.49
CA VAL A 177 -0.79 -17.45 9.74
C VAL A 177 0.15 -18.39 10.51
N LYS A 178 0.74 -19.37 9.80
CA LYS A 178 1.80 -20.23 10.35
C LYS A 178 3.16 -19.75 9.86
N LYS A 179 4.14 -19.66 10.76
CA LYS A 179 5.51 -19.20 10.41
C LYS A 179 6.17 -20.08 9.33
N GLU A 180 5.86 -21.37 9.30
CA GLU A 180 6.39 -22.32 8.31
C GLU A 180 5.92 -22.00 6.88
N LEU A 181 4.82 -21.26 6.73
CA LEU A 181 4.25 -20.82 5.46
C LEU A 181 4.69 -19.41 5.04
N ALA A 182 5.59 -18.78 5.77
CA ALA A 182 5.99 -17.39 5.53
C ALA A 182 6.51 -17.14 4.10
N SER A 183 7.21 -18.13 3.50
CA SER A 183 7.75 -18.05 2.13
C SER A 183 6.77 -18.46 1.03
N THR A 184 5.52 -18.83 1.37
CA THR A 184 4.53 -19.30 0.40
C THR A 184 3.53 -18.20 0.03
N LYS A 185 2.90 -18.34 -1.14
CA LYS A 185 1.76 -17.49 -1.54
C LYS A 185 0.59 -17.77 -0.59
N ARG A 186 0.18 -16.78 0.21
CA ARG A 186 -0.87 -16.90 1.23
C ARG A 186 -1.97 -15.83 1.16
N HIS A 187 -1.83 -14.86 0.27
CA HIS A 187 -2.78 -13.77 0.05
C HIS A 187 -3.33 -13.81 -1.39
N PRO A 188 -4.52 -13.29 -1.64
CA PRO A 188 -5.22 -13.44 -2.91
C PRO A 188 -4.53 -12.72 -4.08
N THR A 189 -5.01 -13.05 -5.28
CA THR A 189 -4.70 -12.34 -6.52
C THR A 189 -5.97 -11.63 -7.01
N ILE A 190 -5.83 -10.35 -7.31
CA ILE A 190 -6.89 -9.48 -7.82
C ILE A 190 -6.53 -9.12 -9.27
N GLU A 191 -7.33 -9.55 -10.22
CA GLU A 191 -7.09 -9.31 -11.65
C GLU A 191 -7.46 -7.88 -12.07
N ASN A 192 -7.25 -7.54 -13.35
CA ASN A 192 -7.48 -6.18 -13.85
C ASN A 192 -8.92 -5.71 -13.70
N ASN A 193 -9.11 -4.41 -13.54
CA ASN A 193 -10.41 -3.73 -13.51
C ASN A 193 -11.38 -4.22 -12.41
N VAL A 194 -10.89 -4.90 -11.38
CA VAL A 194 -11.72 -5.36 -10.27
C VAL A 194 -12.06 -4.19 -9.35
N THR A 195 -13.31 -4.15 -8.88
CA THR A 195 -13.76 -3.21 -7.85
C THR A 195 -14.16 -3.98 -6.59
N ILE A 196 -13.59 -3.61 -5.44
CA ILE A 196 -13.86 -4.25 -4.15
C ILE A 196 -14.44 -3.20 -3.20
N TYR A 197 -15.73 -3.34 -2.89
CA TYR A 197 -16.44 -2.41 -2.03
C TYR A 197 -16.18 -2.63 -0.53
N ALA A 198 -16.62 -1.68 0.25
CA ALA A 198 -16.31 -1.51 1.66
C ALA A 198 -16.45 -2.78 2.51
N ASN A 199 -15.49 -3.01 3.41
CA ASN A 199 -15.48 -4.11 4.38
C ASN A 199 -15.51 -5.52 3.76
N ALA A 200 -15.24 -5.67 2.47
CA ALA A 200 -15.09 -6.99 1.89
C ALA A 200 -13.79 -7.65 2.39
N THR A 201 -13.86 -8.94 2.70
CA THR A 201 -12.75 -9.75 3.19
C THR A 201 -12.46 -10.87 2.19
N ILE A 202 -11.24 -10.92 1.64
CA ILE A 202 -10.81 -11.91 0.65
C ILE A 202 -9.58 -12.62 1.21
N LEU A 203 -9.68 -13.94 1.43
CA LEU A 203 -8.67 -14.71 2.13
C LEU A 203 -8.19 -15.91 1.30
N GLY A 204 -6.87 -16.12 1.27
CA GLY A 204 -6.24 -17.33 0.73
C GLY A 204 -5.32 -17.09 -0.46
N GLY A 205 -4.20 -17.81 -0.50
CA GLY A 205 -3.17 -17.66 -1.53
C GLY A 205 -3.59 -18.16 -2.91
N ASP A 206 -4.48 -19.12 -2.96
CA ASP A 206 -5.00 -19.70 -4.22
C ASP A 206 -6.25 -18.96 -4.73
N VAL A 207 -6.77 -18.00 -3.95
CA VAL A 207 -7.96 -17.23 -4.32
C VAL A 207 -7.61 -16.19 -5.37
N VAL A 208 -8.34 -16.24 -6.49
CA VAL A 208 -8.24 -15.29 -7.60
C VAL A 208 -9.59 -14.61 -7.80
N ILE A 209 -9.60 -13.29 -7.78
CA ILE A 209 -10.77 -12.51 -8.22
C ILE A 209 -10.55 -12.15 -9.68
N GLY A 210 -11.37 -12.74 -10.55
CA GLY A 210 -11.25 -12.62 -11.99
C GLY A 210 -11.52 -11.21 -12.51
N GLU A 211 -10.95 -10.92 -13.66
CA GLU A 211 -10.99 -9.62 -14.32
C GLU A 211 -12.41 -9.04 -14.47
N ASN A 212 -12.55 -7.72 -14.36
CA ASN A 212 -13.80 -6.97 -14.46
C ASN A 212 -14.88 -7.37 -13.45
N SER A 213 -14.51 -8.06 -12.36
CA SER A 213 -15.46 -8.46 -11.33
C SER A 213 -15.71 -7.36 -10.30
N ILE A 214 -16.89 -7.42 -9.69
CA ILE A 214 -17.32 -6.49 -8.64
C ILE A 214 -17.58 -7.30 -7.37
N ILE A 215 -16.89 -6.97 -6.29
CA ILE A 215 -17.09 -7.55 -4.98
C ILE A 215 -17.85 -6.53 -4.13
N GLY A 216 -19.08 -6.87 -3.80
CA GLY A 216 -19.97 -6.03 -2.99
C GLY A 216 -19.47 -5.84 -1.55
N ALA A 217 -20.05 -4.86 -0.88
CA ALA A 217 -19.69 -4.56 0.50
C ALA A 217 -20.04 -5.72 1.47
N ASN A 218 -19.20 -5.88 2.52
CA ASN A 218 -19.36 -6.88 3.59
C ASN A 218 -19.33 -8.35 3.12
N VAL A 219 -18.83 -8.61 1.91
CA VAL A 219 -18.68 -9.99 1.41
C VAL A 219 -17.44 -10.63 1.98
N CYS A 220 -17.53 -11.92 2.37
CA CYS A 220 -16.36 -12.72 2.76
C CYS A 220 -16.14 -13.82 1.71
N ILE A 221 -14.94 -13.81 1.09
CA ILE A 221 -14.55 -14.70 -0.01
C ILE A 221 -13.34 -15.54 0.39
N MET A 222 -13.46 -16.85 0.25
CA MET A 222 -12.40 -17.84 0.44
C MET A 222 -12.27 -18.81 -0.74
N GLN A 223 -12.91 -18.48 -1.87
CA GLN A 223 -12.85 -19.25 -3.13
C GLN A 223 -12.74 -18.28 -4.30
N SER A 224 -12.14 -18.73 -5.39
CA SER A 224 -11.96 -17.89 -6.57
C SER A 224 -13.29 -17.49 -7.20
N VAL A 225 -13.33 -16.25 -7.72
CA VAL A 225 -14.48 -15.67 -8.42
C VAL A 225 -14.12 -15.57 -9.91
N PRO A 226 -14.94 -16.12 -10.81
CA PRO A 226 -14.70 -16.00 -12.24
C PRO A 226 -14.71 -14.55 -12.73
N ALA A 227 -14.09 -14.29 -13.90
CA ALA A 227 -14.12 -12.98 -14.52
C ALA A 227 -15.56 -12.51 -14.85
N ASN A 228 -15.76 -11.19 -14.91
CA ASN A 228 -17.03 -10.54 -15.24
C ASN A 228 -18.19 -10.92 -14.28
N THR A 229 -17.86 -11.16 -13.00
CA THR A 229 -18.82 -11.63 -12.00
C THR A 229 -19.08 -10.56 -10.95
N THR A 230 -20.33 -10.40 -10.54
CA THR A 230 -20.70 -9.57 -9.37
C THR A 230 -21.07 -10.47 -8.20
N VAL A 231 -20.36 -10.31 -7.08
CA VAL A 231 -20.64 -10.99 -5.81
C VAL A 231 -21.30 -10.00 -4.86
N ILE A 232 -22.45 -10.34 -4.32
CA ILE A 232 -23.17 -9.47 -3.37
C ILE A 232 -23.45 -10.21 -2.06
N TYR A 233 -23.42 -9.46 -0.96
CA TYR A 233 -23.91 -9.93 0.33
C TYR A 233 -25.44 -9.70 0.39
N LYS A 234 -26.19 -10.73 0.72
CA LYS A 234 -27.64 -10.64 0.93
C LYS A 234 -27.95 -10.75 2.42
N SER A 235 -28.51 -9.70 3.02
CA SER A 235 -28.96 -9.68 4.41
C SER A 235 -30.44 -9.34 4.49
N GLU A 236 -31.11 -9.82 5.52
CA GLU A 236 -32.47 -9.43 5.86
C GLU A 236 -32.46 -8.54 7.10
N ASN A 237 -33.08 -7.36 7.01
CA ASN A 237 -33.23 -6.44 8.11
C ASN A 237 -34.65 -6.61 8.73
N LYS A 238 -34.72 -6.80 10.03
CA LYS A 238 -36.01 -6.81 10.76
C LYS A 238 -36.21 -5.43 11.39
N ILE A 239 -37.31 -4.76 10.99
CA ILE A 239 -37.75 -3.50 11.60
C ILE A 239 -38.73 -3.84 12.72
N ILE A 240 -38.42 -3.38 13.93
CA ILE A 240 -39.29 -3.54 15.09
C ILE A 240 -39.77 -2.17 15.51
N ASN A 241 -41.07 -1.89 15.37
CA ASN A 241 -41.68 -0.68 15.91
C ASN A 241 -41.91 -0.83 17.40
N ASN A 242 -41.15 -0.17 18.21
CA ASN A 242 -41.42 -0.05 19.65
C ASN A 242 -42.51 1.01 19.81
N GLN A 243 -43.77 0.58 19.92
CA GLN A 243 -44.83 1.45 20.40
C GLN A 243 -44.54 1.77 21.87
N ARG A 244 -44.36 3.07 22.18
CA ARG A 244 -44.30 3.59 23.54
C ARG A 244 -45.73 3.79 24.05
#